data_7aeab960164f7c47ecb38ba752a26011
#
_entry.id   7aeab960164f7c47ecb38ba752a26011
#
_cell.length_a   1.000
_cell.length_b   1.000
_cell.length_c   1.000
_cell.angle_alpha   90.00
_cell.angle_beta   90.00
_cell.angle_gamma   90.00
#
_symmetry.space_group_name_H-M   'P 1'
#
loop_
_entity.id
_entity.type
_entity.pdbx_description
1 polymer ?
#
loop_
_entity_poly.entity_id
_entity_poly.type
_entity_poly.pdbx_seq_one_letter_code
_entity_poly.pdbx_strand_id
1 'polypeptide(L)'
;MHHRWEYDPASVGKDGRVRYLMAAFSHQFVERSIREFPEVRNSLAAVVFPTDALKFGRDSARVIRKMLQEMADSDELARLALMLRLLPIVFTSQDRTFAGSPMRIERDVRRLQQVSEYVMAHYVHPITLDEIAAEVGMNRSSFCIWFKRQKGMTFTQFVIQYRLNTAATMLRDSHRQVSEICYTVGFNDLPHFVRAFTKAYGVSPTGYRRAYG
;
A
#
# COMPACT_ATOMS: atom_id res chain seq x y z
N MET A 1 -0.65 -16.12 15.02
CA MET A 1 -0.10 -15.03 15.86
C MET A 1 -1.01 -14.89 17.07
N HIS A 2 -0.48 -15.06 18.27
CA HIS A 2 -1.23 -14.68 19.48
C HIS A 2 -1.19 -13.17 19.63
N HIS A 3 -2.34 -12.50 19.48
CA HIS A 3 -2.48 -11.10 19.80
C HIS A 3 -2.72 -10.98 21.30
N ARG A 4 -1.79 -10.37 22.03
CA ARG A 4 -1.99 -9.95 23.42
C ARG A 4 -2.51 -8.52 23.41
N TRP A 5 -3.71 -8.32 23.93
CA TRP A 5 -4.29 -7.01 24.13
C TRP A 5 -3.74 -6.45 25.45
N GLU A 6 -2.97 -5.38 25.35
CA GLU A 6 -2.61 -4.58 26.52
C GLU A 6 -3.47 -3.30 26.49
N TYR A 7 -4.17 -3.05 27.55
CA TYR A 7 -4.99 -1.87 27.71
C TYR A 7 -4.52 -1.06 28.93
N ASP A 8 -4.63 0.27 28.83
CA ASP A 8 -4.38 1.16 29.94
C ASP A 8 -5.46 0.89 31.02
N PRO A 9 -5.08 0.58 32.27
CA PRO A 9 -6.03 0.42 33.35
C PRO A 9 -7.00 1.62 33.51
N ALA A 10 -6.57 2.82 33.14
CA ALA A 10 -7.41 4.02 33.12
C ALA A 10 -8.51 3.98 32.04
N SER A 11 -8.42 3.07 31.05
CA SER A 11 -9.43 2.88 30.00
C SER A 11 -10.56 1.93 30.41
N VAL A 12 -10.47 1.32 31.59
CA VAL A 12 -11.50 0.43 32.13
C VAL A 12 -12.63 1.30 32.69
N GLY A 13 -13.84 1.10 32.19
CA GLY A 13 -15.02 1.80 32.70
C GLY A 13 -15.35 1.40 34.12
N LYS A 14 -16.20 2.18 34.79
CA LYS A 14 -16.68 1.89 36.18
C LYS A 14 -17.39 0.52 36.28
N ASP A 15 -17.81 -0.02 35.15
CA ASP A 15 -18.44 -1.35 34.99
C ASP A 15 -17.43 -2.48 34.78
N GLY A 16 -16.12 -2.20 34.89
CA GLY A 16 -15.06 -3.16 34.66
C GLY A 16 -14.84 -3.54 33.20
N ARG A 17 -15.50 -2.85 32.26
CA ARG A 17 -15.45 -3.15 30.82
C ARG A 17 -14.56 -2.16 30.10
N VAL A 18 -13.75 -2.69 29.18
CA VAL A 18 -13.01 -1.87 28.21
C VAL A 18 -13.89 -1.67 26.97
N ARG A 19 -14.12 -0.40 26.64
CA ARG A 19 -14.85 -0.03 25.40
C ARG A 19 -13.86 0.47 24.38
N TYR A 20 -13.92 -0.08 23.18
CA TYR A 20 -13.07 0.34 22.07
C TYR A 20 -13.87 0.51 20.79
N LEU A 21 -13.36 1.36 19.93
CA LEU A 21 -13.80 1.49 18.54
C LEU A 21 -12.69 0.97 17.64
N MET A 22 -13.07 0.19 16.66
CA MET A 22 -12.12 -0.40 15.71
C MET A 22 -12.60 -0.16 14.27
N ALA A 23 -11.70 0.35 13.44
CA ALA A 23 -11.87 0.30 12.00
C ALA A 23 -10.80 -0.65 11.43
N ALA A 24 -11.20 -1.55 10.55
CA ALA A 24 -10.31 -2.46 9.84
C ALA A 24 -10.40 -2.21 8.34
N PHE A 25 -9.24 -2.12 7.71
CA PHE A 25 -9.13 -2.00 6.26
C PHE A 25 -7.98 -2.88 5.76
N SER A 26 -8.20 -3.51 4.61
CA SER A 26 -7.18 -4.36 3.99
C SER A 26 -6.10 -3.51 3.33
N HIS A 27 -4.90 -4.08 3.18
CA HIS A 27 -3.83 -3.47 2.37
C HIS A 27 -4.32 -3.16 0.94
N GLN A 28 -5.11 -4.06 0.36
CA GLN A 28 -5.70 -3.86 -0.96
C GLN A 28 -6.65 -2.65 -1.02
N PHE A 29 -7.41 -2.37 0.04
CA PHE A 29 -8.24 -1.18 0.11
C PHE A 29 -7.39 0.09 0.06
N VAL A 30 -6.31 0.14 0.83
CA VAL A 30 -5.39 1.27 0.84
C VAL A 30 -4.73 1.49 -0.53
N GLU A 31 -4.22 0.42 -1.15
CA GLU A 31 -3.61 0.48 -2.49
C GLU A 31 -4.60 0.95 -3.56
N ARG A 32 -5.83 0.44 -3.54
CA ARG A 32 -6.89 0.91 -4.44
C ARG A 32 -7.22 2.38 -4.20
N SER A 33 -7.33 2.79 -2.95
CA SER A 33 -7.60 4.19 -2.61
C SER A 33 -6.52 5.14 -3.13
N ILE A 34 -5.25 4.77 -3.03
CA ILE A 34 -4.12 5.52 -3.59
C ILE A 34 -4.20 5.60 -5.12
N ARG A 35 -4.61 4.51 -5.77
CA ARG A 35 -4.69 4.42 -7.22
C ARG A 35 -5.87 5.24 -7.79
N GLU A 36 -7.04 5.10 -7.18
CA GLU A 36 -8.30 5.64 -7.72
C GLU A 36 -8.52 7.11 -7.32
N PHE A 37 -7.98 7.55 -6.16
CA PHE A 37 -8.21 8.89 -5.63
C PHE A 37 -6.90 9.71 -5.60
N PRO A 38 -6.73 10.69 -6.51
CA PRO A 38 -5.54 11.55 -6.56
C PRO A 38 -5.25 12.26 -5.22
N GLU A 39 -6.28 12.65 -4.48
CA GLU A 39 -6.18 13.34 -3.19
C GLU A 39 -5.53 12.44 -2.13
N VAL A 40 -5.93 11.15 -2.11
CA VAL A 40 -5.33 10.15 -1.21
C VAL A 40 -3.89 9.85 -1.65
N ARG A 41 -3.66 9.72 -2.97
CA ARG A 41 -2.33 9.51 -3.54
C ARG A 41 -1.36 10.61 -3.14
N ASN A 42 -1.73 11.87 -3.33
CA ASN A 42 -0.88 13.02 -3.01
C ASN A 42 -0.53 13.06 -1.52
N SER A 43 -1.48 12.67 -0.66
CA SER A 43 -1.28 12.64 0.78
C SER A 43 -0.43 11.45 1.26
N LEU A 44 -0.40 10.34 0.51
CA LEU A 44 0.24 9.09 0.91
C LEU A 44 1.41 8.66 0.02
N ALA A 45 1.80 9.46 -0.98
CA ALA A 45 2.84 9.10 -1.96
C ALA A 45 4.19 8.74 -1.32
N ALA A 46 4.55 9.39 -0.22
CA ALA A 46 5.79 9.15 0.52
C ALA A 46 5.62 8.18 1.71
N VAL A 47 4.42 7.60 1.90
CA VAL A 47 4.16 6.78 3.08
C VAL A 47 4.59 5.35 2.85
N VAL A 48 5.54 4.89 3.65
CA VAL A 48 5.82 3.48 3.82
C VAL A 48 4.85 2.93 4.86
N PHE A 49 3.99 1.99 4.44
CA PHE A 49 3.00 1.39 5.34
C PHE A 49 3.70 0.58 6.42
N PRO A 50 3.54 0.94 7.70
CA PRO A 50 4.17 0.21 8.78
C PRO A 50 3.54 -1.17 8.93
N THR A 51 4.37 -2.16 9.22
CA THR A 51 3.91 -3.50 9.64
C THR A 51 3.71 -3.60 11.15
N ASP A 52 4.15 -2.60 11.87
CA ASP A 52 4.05 -2.51 13.32
C ASP A 52 2.86 -1.61 13.71
N ALA A 53 2.35 -1.80 14.91
CA ALA A 53 1.26 -0.97 15.42
C ALA A 53 1.68 0.49 15.55
N LEU A 54 0.75 1.39 15.27
CA LEU A 54 0.90 2.83 15.47
C LEU A 54 0.23 3.25 16.78
N LYS A 55 0.93 4.04 17.56
CA LYS A 55 0.39 4.75 18.72
C LYS A 55 0.34 6.24 18.38
N PHE A 56 -0.80 6.87 18.65
CA PHE A 56 -1.04 8.27 18.35
C PHE A 56 -0.94 9.11 19.63
N GLY A 57 -0.41 10.31 19.50
CA GLY A 57 -0.46 11.34 20.52
C GLY A 57 -1.89 11.84 20.75
N ARG A 58 -2.05 12.77 21.70
CA ARG A 58 -3.39 13.23 22.16
C ARG A 58 -4.20 13.86 21.03
N ASP A 59 -3.57 14.64 20.18
CA ASP A 59 -4.27 15.43 19.17
C ASP A 59 -4.78 14.55 18.05
N SER A 60 -3.91 13.72 17.44
CA SER A 60 -4.33 12.76 16.41
C SER A 60 -5.31 11.72 16.97
N ALA A 61 -5.09 11.23 18.19
CA ALA A 61 -6.02 10.29 18.83
C ALA A 61 -7.42 10.88 19.03
N ARG A 62 -7.53 12.18 19.35
CA ARG A 62 -8.82 12.88 19.48
C ARG A 62 -9.55 12.95 18.14
N VAL A 63 -8.84 13.32 17.07
CA VAL A 63 -9.41 13.41 15.73
C VAL A 63 -9.85 12.03 15.24
N ILE A 64 -8.99 11.02 15.36
CA ILE A 64 -9.27 9.64 14.95
C ILE A 64 -10.49 9.10 15.72
N ARG A 65 -10.55 9.30 17.04
CA ARG A 65 -11.68 8.87 17.87
C ARG A 65 -13.00 9.49 17.41
N LYS A 66 -13.00 10.81 17.15
CA LYS A 66 -14.19 11.51 16.66
C LYS A 66 -14.67 10.93 15.33
N MET A 67 -13.75 10.69 14.40
CA MET A 67 -14.07 10.09 13.10
C MET A 67 -14.61 8.66 13.23
N LEU A 68 -14.02 7.85 14.10
CA LEU A 68 -14.52 6.48 14.36
C LEU A 68 -15.92 6.48 14.99
N GLN A 69 -16.23 7.44 15.85
CA GLN A 69 -17.58 7.62 16.41
C GLN A 69 -18.57 8.01 15.32
N GLU A 70 -18.21 8.98 14.49
CA GLU A 70 -19.03 9.42 13.36
C GLU A 70 -19.30 8.28 12.36
N MET A 71 -18.29 7.44 12.08
CA MET A 71 -18.44 6.24 11.25
C MET A 71 -19.44 5.23 11.81
N ALA A 72 -19.53 5.09 13.13
CA ALA A 72 -20.45 4.14 13.76
C ALA A 72 -21.91 4.50 13.50
N ASP A 73 -22.22 5.78 13.40
CA ASP A 73 -23.57 6.32 13.22
C ASP A 73 -23.88 6.69 11.75
N SER A 74 -22.92 6.49 10.83
CA SER A 74 -23.03 6.89 9.42
C SER A 74 -23.58 5.78 8.53
N ASP A 75 -24.21 6.14 7.43
CA ASP A 75 -24.54 5.24 6.34
C ASP A 75 -23.29 4.72 5.60
N GLU A 76 -23.46 3.79 4.65
CA GLU A 76 -22.35 3.13 3.97
C GLU A 76 -21.49 4.11 3.16
N LEU A 77 -22.10 5.08 2.49
CA LEU A 77 -21.39 6.05 1.65
C LEU A 77 -20.61 7.06 2.50
N ALA A 78 -21.22 7.60 3.54
CA ALA A 78 -20.58 8.49 4.49
C ALA A 78 -19.43 7.76 5.22
N ARG A 79 -19.63 6.51 5.59
CA ARG A 79 -18.59 5.67 6.21
C ARG A 79 -17.39 5.46 5.28
N LEU A 80 -17.62 5.20 3.99
CA LEU A 80 -16.54 5.10 3.00
C LEU A 80 -15.77 6.43 2.88
N ALA A 81 -16.47 7.55 2.81
CA ALA A 81 -15.85 8.87 2.74
C ALA A 81 -14.99 9.16 3.99
N LEU A 82 -15.49 8.84 5.17
CA LEU A 82 -14.74 8.96 6.42
C LEU A 82 -13.52 8.03 6.46
N MET A 83 -13.64 6.79 5.95
CA MET A 83 -12.50 5.87 5.82
C MET A 83 -11.41 6.46 4.92
N LEU A 84 -11.75 7.00 3.77
CA LEU A 84 -10.78 7.65 2.87
C LEU A 84 -10.11 8.87 3.51
N ARG A 85 -10.85 9.68 4.27
CA ARG A 85 -10.32 10.80 5.05
C ARG A 85 -9.43 10.38 6.22
N LEU A 86 -9.70 9.21 6.80
CA LEU A 86 -8.93 8.67 7.92
C LEU A 86 -7.53 8.22 7.49
N LEU A 87 -7.38 7.69 6.27
CA LEU A 87 -6.09 7.15 5.78
C LEU A 87 -4.94 8.18 5.88
N PRO A 88 -5.04 9.41 5.33
CA PRO A 88 -3.98 10.39 5.48
C PRO A 88 -3.66 10.69 6.95
N ILE A 89 -4.67 10.84 7.79
CA ILE A 89 -4.47 11.15 9.22
C ILE A 89 -3.68 10.04 9.92
N VAL A 90 -4.05 8.77 9.69
CA VAL A 90 -3.36 7.62 10.28
C VAL A 90 -1.91 7.55 9.83
N PHE A 91 -1.63 7.83 8.55
CA PHE A 91 -0.31 7.60 7.97
C PHE A 91 0.60 8.83 7.93
N THR A 92 0.09 10.05 8.17
CA THR A 92 0.91 11.28 8.12
C THR A 92 0.97 12.08 9.42
N SER A 93 0.20 11.69 10.46
CA SER A 93 0.21 12.41 11.75
C SER A 93 1.61 12.55 12.33
N GLN A 94 1.95 13.75 12.77
CA GLN A 94 3.29 14.07 13.28
C GLN A 94 3.52 13.51 14.69
N ASP A 95 2.47 13.33 15.48
CA ASP A 95 2.52 12.84 16.86
C ASP A 95 2.35 11.31 16.95
N ARG A 96 2.43 10.60 15.81
CA ARG A 96 2.42 9.13 15.80
C ARG A 96 3.78 8.58 16.21
N THR A 97 3.73 7.49 16.94
CA THR A 97 4.90 6.67 17.29
C THR A 97 4.66 5.23 16.89
N PHE A 98 5.73 4.52 16.60
CA PHE A 98 5.62 3.09 16.30
C PHE A 98 5.71 2.29 17.59
N ALA A 99 4.76 1.39 17.82
CA ALA A 99 4.83 0.41 18.90
C ALA A 99 5.72 -0.77 18.46
N GLY A 100 7.03 -0.57 18.49
CA GLY A 100 8.04 -1.55 18.06
C GLY A 100 9.45 -1.02 18.30
N SER A 101 10.48 -1.82 17.99
CA SER A 101 11.86 -1.34 18.10
C SER A 101 12.13 -0.29 17.02
N PRO A 102 12.45 0.98 17.37
CA PRO A 102 12.68 2.05 16.40
C PRO A 102 13.75 1.69 15.36
N MET A 103 14.81 1.01 15.79
CA MET A 103 15.91 0.59 14.92
C MET A 103 15.48 -0.43 13.85
N ARG A 104 14.54 -1.32 14.18
CA ARG A 104 14.00 -2.30 13.23
C ARG A 104 13.11 -1.63 12.19
N ILE A 105 12.27 -0.69 12.63
CA ILE A 105 11.36 0.06 11.77
C ILE A 105 12.16 0.88 10.76
N GLU A 106 13.15 1.64 11.22
CA GLU A 106 14.01 2.44 10.35
C GLU A 106 14.73 1.59 9.30
N ARG A 107 15.24 0.42 9.69
CA ARG A 107 15.87 -0.52 8.78
C ARG A 107 14.88 -1.07 7.74
N ASP A 108 13.67 -1.42 8.13
CA ASP A 108 12.65 -1.97 7.21
C ASP A 108 12.17 -0.87 6.24
N VAL A 109 12.00 0.37 6.69
CA VAL A 109 11.71 1.54 5.86
C VAL A 109 12.80 1.75 4.80
N ARG A 110 14.06 1.79 5.23
CA ARG A 110 15.22 1.97 4.33
C ARG A 110 15.28 0.87 3.27
N ARG A 111 15.09 -0.39 3.68
CA ARG A 111 15.06 -1.53 2.74
C ARG A 111 13.92 -1.44 1.73
N LEU A 112 12.73 -1.04 2.15
CA LEU A 112 11.60 -0.87 1.22
C LEU A 112 11.86 0.25 0.23
N GLN A 113 12.51 1.32 0.65
CA GLN A 113 12.93 2.40 -0.23
C GLN A 113 13.96 1.90 -1.26
N GLN A 114 15.00 1.17 -0.83
CA GLN A 114 15.98 0.56 -1.72
C GLN A 114 15.32 -0.38 -2.74
N VAL A 115 14.37 -1.23 -2.32
CA VAL A 115 13.61 -2.09 -3.24
C VAL A 115 12.85 -1.25 -4.27
N SER A 116 12.18 -0.17 -3.85
CA SER A 116 11.39 0.67 -4.74
C SER A 116 12.28 1.40 -5.75
N GLU A 117 13.40 1.95 -5.31
CA GLU A 117 14.40 2.61 -6.16
C GLU A 117 15.01 1.63 -7.17
N TYR A 118 15.38 0.43 -6.71
CA TYR A 118 15.91 -0.62 -7.58
C TYR A 118 14.90 -1.03 -8.66
N VAL A 119 13.64 -1.27 -8.29
CA VAL A 119 12.59 -1.62 -9.26
C VAL A 119 12.37 -0.47 -10.24
N MET A 120 12.33 0.78 -9.78
CA MET A 120 12.18 1.95 -10.65
C MET A 120 13.31 2.07 -11.68
N ALA A 121 14.53 1.73 -11.29
CA ALA A 121 15.69 1.78 -12.17
C ALA A 121 15.78 0.59 -13.17
N HIS A 122 15.25 -0.58 -12.77
CA HIS A 122 15.50 -1.84 -13.51
C HIS A 122 14.25 -2.55 -14.01
N TYR A 123 13.03 -2.03 -13.82
CA TYR A 123 11.78 -2.75 -14.12
C TYR A 123 11.63 -3.21 -15.57
N VAL A 124 12.29 -2.57 -16.52
CA VAL A 124 12.26 -2.94 -17.95
C VAL A 124 12.96 -4.28 -18.19
N HIS A 125 13.96 -4.61 -17.38
CA HIS A 125 14.73 -5.85 -17.47
C HIS A 125 14.23 -6.91 -16.48
N PRO A 126 14.59 -8.19 -16.70
CA PRO A 126 14.36 -9.22 -15.70
C PRO A 126 15.09 -8.87 -14.39
N ILE A 127 14.37 -8.90 -13.28
CA ILE A 127 14.94 -8.72 -11.93
C ILE A 127 14.82 -10.05 -11.21
N THR A 128 15.94 -10.63 -10.80
CA THR A 128 15.96 -11.89 -10.05
C THR A 128 15.75 -11.64 -8.54
N LEU A 129 15.26 -12.65 -7.85
CA LEU A 129 15.10 -12.58 -6.39
C LEU A 129 16.45 -12.54 -5.67
N ASP A 130 17.49 -13.08 -6.26
CA ASP A 130 18.83 -13.09 -5.67
C ASP A 130 19.47 -11.71 -5.75
N GLU A 131 19.34 -11.02 -6.89
CA GLU A 131 19.80 -9.63 -7.04
C GLU A 131 19.16 -8.69 -6.04
N ILE A 132 17.83 -8.69 -5.97
CA ILE A 132 17.14 -7.76 -5.06
C ILE A 132 17.34 -8.12 -3.58
N ALA A 133 17.49 -9.40 -3.26
CA ALA A 133 17.81 -9.80 -1.91
C ALA A 133 19.21 -9.32 -1.48
N ALA A 134 20.19 -9.45 -2.37
CA ALA A 134 21.55 -8.94 -2.15
C ALA A 134 21.56 -7.42 -1.96
N GLU A 135 20.81 -6.67 -2.78
CA GLU A 135 20.70 -5.20 -2.71
C GLU A 135 20.27 -4.72 -1.31
N VAL A 136 19.37 -5.46 -0.65
CA VAL A 136 18.89 -5.10 0.71
C VAL A 136 19.60 -5.85 1.83
N GLY A 137 20.71 -6.52 1.53
CA GLY A 137 21.53 -7.25 2.50
C GLY A 137 20.79 -8.44 3.13
N MET A 138 20.07 -9.22 2.33
CA MET A 138 19.31 -10.41 2.76
C MET A 138 19.61 -11.59 1.87
N ASN A 139 19.43 -12.83 2.39
CA ASN A 139 19.31 -13.97 1.51
C ASN A 139 17.92 -14.06 0.89
N ARG A 140 17.81 -14.77 -0.23
CA ARG A 140 16.56 -14.91 -1.01
C ARG A 140 15.35 -15.35 -0.18
N SER A 141 15.51 -16.37 0.66
CA SER A 141 14.39 -16.90 1.48
C SER A 141 13.88 -15.87 2.49
N SER A 142 14.81 -15.23 3.21
CA SER A 142 14.50 -14.18 4.18
C SER A 142 13.84 -12.97 3.49
N PHE A 143 14.34 -12.57 2.32
CA PHE A 143 13.76 -11.50 1.52
C PHE A 143 12.31 -11.80 1.12
N CYS A 144 12.03 -12.99 0.59
CA CYS A 144 10.68 -13.36 0.16
C CYS A 144 9.68 -13.29 1.31
N ILE A 145 10.04 -13.83 2.49
CA ILE A 145 9.18 -13.81 3.69
C ILE A 145 9.00 -12.38 4.18
N TRP A 146 10.08 -11.62 4.29
CA TRP A 146 10.10 -10.24 4.74
C TRP A 146 9.27 -9.36 3.80
N PHE A 147 9.53 -9.41 2.48
CA PHE A 147 8.85 -8.58 1.50
C PHE A 147 7.33 -8.85 1.45
N LYS A 148 6.94 -10.15 1.46
CA LYS A 148 5.52 -10.53 1.50
C LYS A 148 4.83 -10.02 2.76
N ARG A 149 5.52 -10.03 3.91
CA ARG A 149 5.00 -9.46 5.16
C ARG A 149 4.85 -7.94 5.06
N GLN A 150 5.82 -7.24 4.44
CA GLN A 150 5.82 -5.78 4.33
C GLN A 150 4.79 -5.25 3.32
N LYS A 151 4.65 -5.92 2.17
CA LYS A 151 3.82 -5.46 1.05
C LYS A 151 2.53 -6.24 0.85
N GLY A 152 2.29 -7.33 1.57
CA GLY A 152 1.11 -8.18 1.39
C GLY A 152 1.10 -9.00 0.09
N MET A 153 2.12 -8.85 -0.76
CA MET A 153 2.27 -9.53 -2.06
C MET A 153 3.70 -10.01 -2.28
N THR A 154 3.89 -10.91 -3.25
CA THR A 154 5.24 -11.36 -3.63
C THR A 154 5.98 -10.25 -4.38
N PHE A 155 7.32 -10.30 -4.36
CA PHE A 155 8.14 -9.35 -5.13
C PHE A 155 7.85 -9.39 -6.64
N THR A 156 7.65 -10.58 -7.21
CA THR A 156 7.27 -10.73 -8.63
C THR A 156 5.94 -10.01 -8.93
N GLN A 157 4.94 -10.16 -8.05
CA GLN A 157 3.67 -9.44 -8.20
C GLN A 157 3.86 -7.93 -8.11
N PHE A 158 4.74 -7.46 -7.24
CA PHE A 158 5.06 -6.04 -7.11
C PHE A 158 5.70 -5.47 -8.39
N VAL A 159 6.68 -6.17 -8.98
CA VAL A 159 7.30 -5.77 -10.25
C VAL A 159 6.27 -5.74 -11.39
N ILE A 160 5.44 -6.78 -11.50
CA ILE A 160 4.36 -6.83 -12.49
C ILE A 160 3.40 -5.64 -12.30
N GLN A 161 2.98 -5.35 -11.08
CA GLN A 161 2.09 -4.22 -10.80
C GLN A 161 2.74 -2.87 -11.17
N TYR A 162 4.04 -2.70 -10.89
CA TYR A 162 4.78 -1.51 -11.30
C TYR A 162 4.78 -1.34 -12.82
N ARG A 163 5.09 -2.39 -13.58
CA ARG A 163 5.05 -2.41 -15.05
C ARG A 163 3.67 -2.06 -15.59
N LEU A 164 2.62 -2.63 -15.00
CA LEU A 164 1.24 -2.36 -15.41
C LEU A 164 0.82 -0.92 -15.12
N ASN A 165 1.23 -0.35 -14.00
CA ASN A 165 0.96 1.06 -13.67
C ASN A 165 1.65 1.99 -14.69
N THR A 166 2.91 1.71 -15.03
CA THR A 166 3.64 2.45 -16.06
C THR A 166 2.97 2.31 -17.43
N ALA A 167 2.53 1.10 -17.79
CA ALA A 167 1.80 0.87 -19.04
C ALA A 167 0.47 1.65 -19.08
N ALA A 168 -0.28 1.71 -17.98
CA ALA A 168 -1.52 2.46 -17.90
C ALA A 168 -1.29 3.97 -18.13
N THR A 169 -0.21 4.53 -17.58
CA THR A 169 0.21 5.91 -17.86
C THR A 169 0.54 6.10 -19.35
N MET A 170 1.33 5.19 -19.94
CA MET A 170 1.68 5.29 -21.36
C MET A 170 0.46 5.13 -22.29
N LEU A 171 -0.49 4.25 -21.93
CA LEU A 171 -1.73 4.07 -22.70
C LEU A 171 -2.59 5.34 -22.73
N ARG A 172 -2.61 6.08 -21.63
CA ARG A 172 -3.35 7.34 -21.49
C ARG A 172 -2.64 8.49 -22.21
N ASP A 173 -1.33 8.60 -22.04
CA ASP A 173 -0.57 9.79 -22.38
C ASP A 173 0.13 9.68 -23.75
N SER A 174 -0.04 8.56 -24.49
CA SER A 174 0.60 8.35 -25.79
C SER A 174 -0.25 7.54 -26.77
N HIS A 175 0.02 7.74 -28.07
CA HIS A 175 -0.58 6.97 -29.18
C HIS A 175 0.21 5.70 -29.57
N ARG A 176 1.20 5.30 -28.78
CA ARG A 176 2.02 4.10 -29.05
C ARG A 176 1.15 2.85 -29.14
N GLN A 177 1.58 1.88 -29.98
CA GLN A 177 0.86 0.61 -30.08
C GLN A 177 0.88 -0.14 -28.74
N VAL A 178 -0.17 -0.89 -28.45
CA VAL A 178 -0.26 -1.71 -27.22
C VAL A 178 0.89 -2.72 -27.12
N SER A 179 1.29 -3.31 -28.25
CA SER A 179 2.46 -4.20 -28.33
C SER A 179 3.77 -3.48 -27.99
N GLU A 180 3.95 -2.27 -28.49
CA GLU A 180 5.13 -1.47 -28.18
C GLU A 180 5.20 -1.14 -26.68
N ILE A 181 4.09 -0.68 -26.09
CA ILE A 181 4.01 -0.42 -24.64
C ILE A 181 4.33 -1.68 -23.84
N CYS A 182 3.78 -2.84 -24.23
CA CYS A 182 4.05 -4.13 -23.60
C CYS A 182 5.55 -4.38 -23.45
N TYR A 183 6.30 -4.28 -24.55
CA TYR A 183 7.75 -4.52 -24.53
C TYR A 183 8.53 -3.40 -23.83
N THR A 184 8.11 -2.16 -23.98
CA THR A 184 8.75 -1.00 -23.33
C THR A 184 8.68 -1.10 -21.81
N VAL A 185 7.60 -1.65 -21.24
CA VAL A 185 7.48 -1.81 -19.79
C VAL A 185 8.04 -3.14 -19.26
N GLY A 186 8.72 -3.92 -20.11
CA GLY A 186 9.45 -5.12 -19.72
C GLY A 186 8.65 -6.42 -19.69
N PHE A 187 7.50 -6.49 -20.38
CA PHE A 187 6.86 -7.77 -20.66
C PHE A 187 7.47 -8.39 -21.93
N ASN A 188 7.68 -9.70 -21.91
CA ASN A 188 8.24 -10.45 -23.04
C ASN A 188 7.16 -11.06 -23.94
N ASP A 189 5.90 -11.01 -23.53
CA ASP A 189 4.79 -11.70 -24.17
C ASP A 189 3.51 -10.85 -24.08
N LEU A 190 2.97 -10.49 -25.26
CA LEU A 190 1.78 -9.64 -25.37
C LEU A 190 0.52 -10.31 -24.78
N PRO A 191 0.22 -11.59 -25.04
CA PRO A 191 -0.89 -12.29 -24.40
C PRO A 191 -0.81 -12.27 -22.88
N HIS A 192 0.35 -12.48 -22.28
CA HIS A 192 0.56 -12.39 -20.83
C HIS A 192 0.30 -10.97 -20.32
N PHE A 193 0.85 -9.96 -21.00
CA PHE A 193 0.59 -8.55 -20.66
C PHE A 193 -0.90 -8.23 -20.67
N VAL A 194 -1.62 -8.58 -21.75
CA VAL A 194 -3.06 -8.29 -21.89
C VAL A 194 -3.86 -8.97 -20.76
N ARG A 195 -3.58 -10.23 -20.44
CA ARG A 195 -4.23 -10.95 -19.32
C ARG A 195 -3.95 -10.27 -17.98
N ALA A 196 -2.68 -9.96 -17.71
CA ALA A 196 -2.28 -9.31 -16.46
C ALA A 196 -2.89 -7.91 -16.32
N PHE A 197 -2.91 -7.13 -17.40
CA PHE A 197 -3.51 -5.80 -17.44
C PHE A 197 -5.01 -5.86 -17.19
N THR A 198 -5.71 -6.73 -17.93
CA THR A 198 -7.17 -6.91 -17.78
C THR A 198 -7.53 -7.36 -16.35
N LYS A 199 -6.74 -8.26 -15.77
CA LYS A 199 -6.93 -8.69 -14.37
C LYS A 199 -6.76 -7.52 -13.39
N ALA A 200 -5.80 -6.63 -13.63
CA ALA A 200 -5.47 -5.51 -12.74
C ALA A 200 -6.46 -4.34 -12.85
N TYR A 201 -6.93 -4.06 -14.07
CA TYR A 201 -7.74 -2.87 -14.38
C TYR A 201 -9.19 -3.15 -14.75
N GLY A 202 -9.58 -4.43 -14.90
CA GLY A 202 -10.94 -4.84 -15.27
C GLY A 202 -11.27 -4.69 -16.75
N VAL A 203 -10.42 -4.02 -17.53
CA VAL A 203 -10.59 -3.77 -18.97
C VAL A 203 -9.31 -4.05 -19.73
N SER A 204 -9.42 -4.36 -21.03
CA SER A 204 -8.24 -4.57 -21.88
C SER A 204 -7.41 -3.28 -22.03
N PRO A 205 -6.10 -3.37 -22.38
CA PRO A 205 -5.29 -2.19 -22.65
C PRO A 205 -5.90 -1.23 -23.68
N THR A 206 -6.49 -1.77 -24.76
CA THR A 206 -7.18 -0.98 -25.79
C THR A 206 -8.45 -0.33 -25.23
N GLY A 207 -9.22 -1.08 -24.42
CA GLY A 207 -10.40 -0.54 -23.74
C GLY A 207 -10.04 0.57 -22.75
N TYR A 208 -8.95 0.38 -22.02
CA TYR A 208 -8.42 1.38 -21.08
C TYR A 208 -8.04 2.68 -21.79
N ARG A 209 -7.32 2.62 -22.92
CA ARG A 209 -7.01 3.78 -23.75
C ARG A 209 -8.25 4.51 -24.20
N ARG A 210 -9.27 3.77 -24.70
CA ARG A 210 -10.51 4.38 -25.18
C ARG A 210 -11.28 5.12 -24.09
N ALA A 211 -11.16 4.66 -22.84
CA ALA A 211 -11.87 5.24 -21.71
C ALA A 211 -11.13 6.40 -21.04
N TYR A 212 -9.79 6.45 -21.13
CA TYR A 212 -8.97 7.35 -20.32
C TYR A 212 -7.84 8.08 -21.09
N GLY A 213 -7.66 7.80 -22.40
CA GLY A 213 -6.69 8.43 -23.29
C GLY A 213 -7.29 9.42 -24.28
#